data_25caf7d810b9d3d346d6b6742f12ace0
#
_entry.id   25caf7d810b9d3d346d6b6742f12ace0
#
_cell.length_a   1.000
_cell.length_b   1.000
_cell.length_c   1.000
_cell.angle_alpha   90.00
_cell.angle_beta   90.00
_cell.angle_gamma   90.00
#
_symmetry.space_group_name_H-M   'P 1'
#
loop_
_entity.id
_entity.type
_entity.pdbx_description
1 polymer ?
#
loop_
_entity_poly.entity_id
_entity_poly.type
_entity_poly.pdbx_seq_one_letter_code
_entity_poly.pdbx_strand_id
1 'polypeptide(L)'
;MANPELLNNLHQRMSAEQEQYRNWLLGQPPGVILDHAAEYTVREDIVMEMEELELTDAQTKALLKSKTPLADVCKAWNKTETHHMDDVRDVIEIHADDVIRTEKEKGQREER
;
A
#
# COMPACT_ATOMS: atom_id res chain seq x y z
N MET A 1 -23.19 -16.47 4.47
CA MET A 1 -23.01 -15.72 3.21
C MET A 1 -22.92 -14.23 3.47
N ALA A 2 -21.98 -13.58 2.82
CA ALA A 2 -21.86 -12.13 2.94
C ALA A 2 -22.97 -11.43 2.14
N ASN A 3 -23.55 -10.37 2.71
CA ASN A 3 -24.53 -9.54 2.02
C ASN A 3 -23.80 -8.62 1.03
N PRO A 4 -24.00 -8.80 -0.29
CA PRO A 4 -23.27 -7.99 -1.27
C PRO A 4 -23.56 -6.50 -1.19
N GLU A 5 -24.75 -6.11 -0.72
CA GLU A 5 -25.07 -4.69 -0.54
C GLU A 5 -24.27 -4.05 0.58
N LEU A 6 -24.06 -4.77 1.70
CA LEU A 6 -23.25 -4.28 2.80
C LEU A 6 -21.80 -4.10 2.37
N LEU A 7 -21.26 -5.10 1.68
CA LEU A 7 -19.88 -5.04 1.20
C LEU A 7 -19.70 -3.92 0.19
N ASN A 8 -20.66 -3.74 -0.71
CA ASN A 8 -20.64 -2.65 -1.67
C ASN A 8 -20.70 -1.29 -1.01
N ASN A 9 -21.53 -1.15 0.04
CA ASN A 9 -21.62 0.09 0.82
C ASN A 9 -20.28 0.42 1.48
N LEU A 10 -19.61 -0.58 2.04
CA LEU A 10 -18.29 -0.39 2.63
C LEU A 10 -17.28 0.05 1.58
N HIS A 11 -17.25 -0.63 0.43
CA HIS A 11 -16.36 -0.27 -0.67
C HIS A 11 -16.61 1.16 -1.16
N GLN A 12 -17.86 1.55 -1.33
CA GLN A 12 -18.21 2.92 -1.74
C GLN A 12 -17.77 3.96 -0.71
N ARG A 13 -17.94 3.64 0.57
CA ARG A 13 -17.52 4.54 1.66
C ARG A 13 -16.00 4.72 1.65
N MET A 14 -15.27 3.63 1.50
CA MET A 14 -13.80 3.68 1.42
C MET A 14 -13.33 4.44 0.17
N SER A 15 -14.00 4.25 -0.95
CA SER A 15 -13.69 4.98 -2.19
C SER A 15 -13.91 6.48 -2.03
N ALA A 16 -15.02 6.87 -1.38
CA ALA A 16 -15.31 8.27 -1.10
C ALA A 16 -14.28 8.87 -0.13
N GLU A 17 -13.89 8.12 0.87
CA GLU A 17 -12.87 8.53 1.84
C GLU A 17 -11.53 8.76 1.14
N GLN A 18 -11.15 7.87 0.22
CA GLN A 18 -9.94 8.01 -0.57
C GLN A 18 -10.00 9.25 -1.48
N GLU A 19 -11.14 9.50 -2.10
CA GLU A 19 -11.33 10.68 -2.94
C GLU A 19 -11.15 11.96 -2.14
N GLN A 20 -11.70 12.03 -0.93
CA GLN A 20 -11.53 13.16 -0.02
C GLN A 20 -10.07 13.35 0.38
N TYR A 21 -9.38 12.25 0.67
CA TYR A 21 -7.96 12.28 1.02
C TYR A 21 -7.13 12.79 -0.16
N ARG A 22 -7.40 12.28 -1.36
CA ARG A 22 -6.73 12.71 -2.58
C ARG A 22 -6.90 14.21 -2.82
N ASN A 23 -8.13 14.70 -2.69
CA ASN A 23 -8.43 16.12 -2.89
C ASN A 23 -7.72 17.00 -1.86
N TRP A 24 -7.71 16.56 -0.60
CA TRP A 24 -6.98 17.26 0.44
C TRP A 24 -5.48 17.31 0.11
N LEU A 25 -4.92 16.18 -0.29
CA LEU A 25 -3.49 16.05 -0.57
C LEU A 25 -3.07 16.92 -1.76
N LEU A 26 -3.90 16.97 -2.80
CA LEU A 26 -3.61 17.79 -3.99
C LEU A 26 -3.54 19.29 -3.68
N GLY A 27 -4.17 19.73 -2.59
CA GLY A 27 -4.13 21.12 -2.15
C GLY A 27 -2.94 21.45 -1.24
N GLN A 28 -2.08 20.48 -0.95
CA GLN A 28 -0.96 20.68 -0.04
C GLN A 28 0.32 21.08 -0.76
N PRO A 29 1.29 21.70 -0.06
CA PRO A 29 2.61 21.98 -0.64
C PRO A 29 3.31 20.69 -1.08
N PRO A 30 4.23 20.76 -2.06
CA PRO A 30 4.91 19.57 -2.56
C PRO A 30 5.59 18.70 -1.49
N GLY A 31 6.18 19.30 -0.47
CA GLY A 31 6.81 18.53 0.61
C GLY A 31 5.83 17.68 1.39
N VAL A 32 4.62 18.23 1.65
CA VAL A 32 3.56 17.49 2.36
C VAL A 32 3.05 16.35 1.48
N ILE A 33 2.90 16.59 0.18
CA ILE A 33 2.47 15.57 -0.76
C ILE A 33 3.46 14.40 -0.73
N LEU A 34 4.75 14.68 -0.78
CA LEU A 34 5.79 13.64 -0.74
C LEU A 34 5.74 12.84 0.56
N ASP A 35 5.54 13.52 1.68
CA ASP A 35 5.49 12.87 3.00
C ASP A 35 4.30 11.92 3.13
N HIS A 36 3.22 12.17 2.40
CA HIS A 36 1.99 11.35 2.45
C HIS A 36 1.83 10.41 1.26
N ALA A 37 2.78 10.39 0.33
CA ALA A 37 2.68 9.59 -0.90
C ALA A 37 2.55 8.09 -0.60
N ALA A 38 3.33 7.58 0.35
CA ALA A 38 3.28 6.16 0.72
C ALA A 38 1.91 5.79 1.32
N GLU A 39 1.37 6.65 2.18
CA GLU A 39 0.04 6.44 2.76
C GLU A 39 -1.03 6.43 1.67
N TYR A 40 -0.95 7.34 0.72
CA TYR A 40 -1.87 7.39 -0.41
C TYR A 40 -1.88 6.07 -1.18
N THR A 41 -0.69 5.52 -1.46
CA THR A 41 -0.54 4.26 -2.17
C THR A 41 -1.14 3.09 -1.39
N VAL A 42 -0.90 3.01 -0.09
CA VAL A 42 -1.48 1.96 0.76
C VAL A 42 -2.99 2.04 0.75
N ARG A 43 -3.56 3.24 0.86
CA ARG A 43 -5.01 3.45 0.80
C ARG A 43 -5.59 3.00 -0.53
N GLU A 44 -4.92 3.30 -1.65
CA GLU A 44 -5.34 2.82 -2.97
C GLU A 44 -5.36 1.31 -3.04
N ASP A 45 -4.31 0.67 -2.52
CA ASP A 45 -4.21 -0.80 -2.50
C ASP A 45 -5.35 -1.43 -1.67
N ILE A 46 -5.69 -0.83 -0.54
CA ILE A 46 -6.79 -1.30 0.30
C ILE A 46 -8.12 -1.22 -0.45
N VAL A 47 -8.39 -0.09 -1.11
CA VAL A 47 -9.62 0.08 -1.89
C VAL A 47 -9.69 -0.94 -3.03
N MET A 48 -8.59 -1.17 -3.72
CA MET A 48 -8.52 -2.16 -4.80
C MET A 48 -8.80 -3.57 -4.28
N GLU A 49 -8.22 -3.93 -3.14
CA GLU A 49 -8.40 -5.25 -2.55
C GLU A 49 -9.85 -5.49 -2.14
N MET A 50 -10.57 -4.44 -1.76
CA MET A 50 -11.99 -4.55 -1.40
C MET A 50 -12.87 -5.03 -2.55
N GLU A 51 -12.43 -4.88 -3.80
CA GLU A 51 -13.19 -5.35 -4.95
C GLU A 51 -13.23 -6.88 -5.02
N GLU A 52 -12.21 -7.55 -4.51
CA GLU A 52 -12.07 -9.02 -4.58
C GLU A 52 -12.28 -9.70 -3.24
N LEU A 53 -12.21 -8.95 -2.14
CA LEU A 53 -12.26 -9.50 -0.80
C LEU A 53 -13.68 -9.84 -0.39
N GLU A 54 -13.87 -11.06 0.14
CA GLU A 54 -15.15 -11.50 0.68
C GLU A 54 -15.11 -11.42 2.20
N LEU A 55 -15.76 -10.40 2.76
CA LEU A 55 -15.90 -10.25 4.20
C LEU A 55 -17.25 -10.82 4.64
N THR A 56 -17.30 -11.31 5.88
CA THR A 56 -18.57 -11.70 6.50
C THR A 56 -19.40 -10.45 6.79
N ASP A 57 -20.71 -10.61 6.98
CA ASP A 57 -21.58 -9.49 7.37
C ASP A 57 -21.12 -8.88 8.68
N ALA A 58 -20.71 -9.68 9.65
CA ALA A 58 -20.21 -9.21 10.94
C ALA A 58 -18.96 -8.33 10.77
N GLN A 59 -18.03 -8.76 9.93
CA GLN A 59 -16.81 -7.99 9.64
C GLN A 59 -17.16 -6.68 8.94
N THR A 60 -18.03 -6.74 7.94
CA THR A 60 -18.44 -5.57 7.17
C THR A 60 -19.15 -4.55 8.06
N LYS A 61 -20.07 -5.01 8.89
CA LYS A 61 -20.80 -4.13 9.84
C LYS A 61 -19.84 -3.50 10.83
N ALA A 62 -18.86 -4.26 11.31
CA ALA A 62 -17.87 -3.74 12.25
C ALA A 62 -17.07 -2.59 11.64
N LEU A 63 -16.63 -2.73 10.38
CA LEU A 63 -15.91 -1.67 9.68
C LEU A 63 -16.80 -0.47 9.38
N LEU A 64 -18.07 -0.70 9.06
CA LEU A 64 -19.02 0.38 8.77
C LEU A 64 -19.39 1.22 10.01
N LYS A 65 -19.09 0.75 11.21
CA LYS A 65 -19.29 1.54 12.44
C LYS A 65 -18.38 2.75 12.52
N SER A 66 -17.24 2.69 11.85
CA SER A 66 -16.30 3.81 11.81
C SER A 66 -16.71 4.79 10.72
N LYS A 67 -16.47 6.07 10.96
CA LYS A 67 -16.64 7.12 9.94
C LYS A 67 -15.50 7.11 8.93
N THR A 68 -14.37 6.50 9.30
CA THR A 68 -13.15 6.47 8.49
C THR A 68 -12.58 5.04 8.41
N PRO A 69 -13.34 4.09 7.82
CA PRO A 69 -12.87 2.70 7.77
C PRO A 69 -11.56 2.54 6.99
N LEU A 70 -11.36 3.31 5.93
CA LEU A 70 -10.11 3.25 5.15
C LEU A 70 -8.92 3.73 5.97
N ALA A 71 -9.05 4.86 6.66
CA ALA A 71 -7.98 5.38 7.52
C ALA A 71 -7.66 4.38 8.64
N ASP A 72 -8.67 3.74 9.20
CA ASP A 72 -8.51 2.76 10.28
C ASP A 72 -7.72 1.54 9.80
N VAL A 73 -8.04 1.01 8.62
CA VAL A 73 -7.32 -0.14 8.04
C VAL A 73 -5.89 0.25 7.69
N CYS A 74 -5.69 1.42 7.12
CA CYS A 74 -4.36 1.94 6.81
C CYS A 74 -3.50 2.06 8.08
N LYS A 75 -4.08 2.55 9.15
CA LYS A 75 -3.40 2.66 10.45
C LYS A 75 -3.03 1.28 11.00
N ALA A 76 -3.94 0.31 10.87
CA ALA A 76 -3.68 -1.07 11.27
C ALA A 76 -2.54 -1.68 10.45
N TRP A 77 -2.51 -1.41 9.16
CA TRP A 77 -1.42 -1.84 8.28
C TRP A 77 -0.07 -1.28 8.75
N ASN A 78 -0.03 -0.01 9.11
CA ASN A 78 1.20 0.64 9.58
C ASN A 78 1.71 0.05 10.90
N LYS A 79 0.83 -0.53 11.70
CA LYS A 79 1.21 -1.21 12.96
C LYS A 79 1.70 -2.64 12.74
N THR A 80 1.40 -3.21 11.58
CA THR A 80 1.88 -4.55 11.25
C THR A 80 3.38 -4.49 11.04
N GLU A 81 4.12 -5.48 11.56
CA GLU A 81 5.53 -5.57 11.25
C GLU A 81 5.68 -5.87 9.77
N THR A 82 5.89 -4.83 8.99
CA THR A 82 6.17 -5.00 7.59
C THR A 82 7.68 -5.14 7.45
N HIS A 83 8.11 -6.17 6.76
CA HIS A 83 9.52 -6.36 6.47
C HIS A 83 9.96 -5.53 5.26
N HIS A 84 9.20 -4.46 4.97
CA HIS A 84 9.48 -3.62 3.80
C HIS A 84 10.92 -3.10 3.78
N MET A 85 11.39 -2.56 4.92
CA MET A 85 12.77 -2.04 4.97
C MET A 85 13.81 -3.14 4.90
N ASP A 86 13.51 -4.31 5.45
CA ASP A 86 14.39 -5.46 5.32
C ASP A 86 14.44 -5.94 3.86
N ASP A 87 13.30 -5.96 3.18
CA ASP A 87 13.23 -6.32 1.77
C ASP A 87 14.01 -5.33 0.90
N VAL A 88 13.90 -4.04 1.18
CA VAL A 88 14.67 -3.01 0.46
C VAL A 88 16.16 -3.23 0.66
N ARG A 89 16.59 -3.51 1.88
CA ARG A 89 17.99 -3.79 2.20
C ARG A 89 18.50 -5.00 1.43
N ASP A 90 17.72 -6.08 1.43
CA ASP A 90 18.07 -7.31 0.73
C ASP A 90 18.24 -7.07 -0.78
N VAL A 91 17.32 -6.32 -1.38
CA VAL A 91 17.40 -5.99 -2.81
C VAL A 91 18.64 -5.16 -3.10
N ILE A 92 18.96 -4.19 -2.25
CA ILE A 92 20.16 -3.38 -2.41
C ILE A 92 21.42 -4.26 -2.39
N GLU A 93 21.52 -5.16 -1.42
CA GLU A 93 22.68 -6.05 -1.27
C GLU A 93 22.80 -7.02 -2.45
N ILE A 94 21.69 -7.64 -2.86
CA ILE A 94 21.66 -8.56 -3.99
C ILE A 94 22.08 -7.84 -5.27
N HIS A 95 21.55 -6.64 -5.50
CA HIS A 95 21.89 -5.86 -6.68
C HIS A 95 23.38 -5.49 -6.70
N ALA A 96 23.91 -5.06 -5.54
CA ALA A 96 25.33 -4.72 -5.42
C ALA A 96 26.21 -5.92 -5.76
N ASP A 97 25.85 -7.10 -5.25
CA ASP A 97 26.60 -8.34 -5.54
C ASP A 97 26.53 -8.70 -7.03
N ASP A 98 25.37 -8.51 -7.66
CA ASP A 98 25.21 -8.75 -9.09
C ASP A 98 26.08 -7.81 -9.92
N VAL A 99 26.18 -6.54 -9.53
CA VAL A 99 27.04 -5.57 -10.22
C VAL A 99 28.50 -5.98 -10.11
N ILE A 100 28.96 -6.38 -8.92
CA ILE A 100 30.32 -6.84 -8.69
C ILE A 100 30.64 -8.06 -9.58
N ARG A 101 29.74 -9.02 -9.60
CA ARG A 101 29.90 -10.23 -10.42
C ARG A 101 30.00 -9.88 -11.90
N THR A 102 29.12 -9.01 -12.39
CA THR A 102 29.11 -8.57 -13.78
C THR A 102 30.43 -7.87 -14.14
N GLU A 103 30.95 -7.02 -13.27
CA GLU A 103 32.21 -6.33 -13.47
C GLU A 103 33.41 -7.32 -13.57
N LYS A 104 33.40 -8.34 -12.71
CA LYS A 104 34.45 -9.38 -12.74
C LYS A 104 34.43 -10.17 -14.05
N GLU A 105 33.22 -10.54 -14.49
CA GLU A 105 33.06 -11.27 -15.76
C GLU A 105 33.52 -10.40 -16.93
N LYS A 106 33.19 -9.13 -16.92
CA LYS A 106 33.61 -8.18 -17.95
C LYS A 106 35.13 -7.98 -17.94
N GLY A 107 35.71 -7.84 -16.74
CA GLY A 107 37.16 -7.72 -16.59
C GLY A 107 37.91 -8.94 -17.12
N GLN A 108 37.42 -10.14 -16.84
CA GLN A 108 37.98 -11.38 -17.33
C GLN A 108 37.93 -11.47 -18.86
N ARG A 109 36.84 -10.97 -19.46
CA ARG A 109 36.71 -10.93 -20.92
C ARG A 109 37.69 -9.95 -21.55
N GLU A 110 37.95 -8.83 -20.91
CA GLU A 110 38.86 -7.80 -21.40
C GLU A 110 40.33 -8.22 -21.29
N GLU A 111 40.66 -9.10 -20.36
CA GLU A 111 42.04 -9.62 -20.19
C GLU A 111 42.44 -10.65 -21.24
N ARG A 112 41.48 -11.08 -22.03
CA ARG A 112 41.73 -12.00 -23.13
C ARG A 112 41.91 -11.20 -24.43
#